data_97a9ffcb8cbae31e977ec454db4c2091
#
_entry.id   97a9ffcb8cbae31e977ec454db4c2091
#
_cell.length_a   1.000
_cell.length_b   1.000
_cell.length_c   1.000
_cell.angle_alpha   90.00
_cell.angle_beta   90.00
_cell.angle_gamma   90.00
#
_symmetry.space_group_name_H-M   'P 1'
#
loop_
_entity.id
_entity.type
_entity.pdbx_description
1 polymer ?
#
loop_
_entity_poly.entity_id
_entity_poly.type
_entity_poly.pdbx_seq_one_letter_code
_entity_poly.pdbx_strand_id
1 'polypeptide(L)'
;MYETGIRPTGPFRKCSKVVGDVMGNYHPHGNDAIYGTLVRLGQNFSTRYPLIEPQGNFGTPDDPPAAMRYTESRMSSLSSQLLDGIDEETVDFEPNYSGETTEPKVLPGRFPNLLINGAEGIAVAMATNMPPYNLKEITEAVKFTLKTKDPKPKDLSLIHISEPTRRTP
;
A
#
# COMPACT_ATOMS: atom_id res chain seq x y z
N MET A 1 7.34 -4.00 9.00
CA MET A 1 7.24 -2.73 9.77
C MET A 1 6.31 -2.85 10.98
N TYR A 2 5.10 -3.41 10.83
CA TYR A 2 4.16 -3.58 11.95
C TYR A 2 4.78 -4.41 13.09
N GLU A 3 5.25 -5.60 12.83
CA GLU A 3 5.87 -6.51 13.81
C GLU A 3 7.14 -5.96 14.45
N THR A 4 7.92 -5.18 13.71
CA THR A 4 9.13 -4.55 14.22
C THR A 4 8.89 -3.23 14.96
N GLY A 5 7.62 -2.89 15.21
CA GLY A 5 7.22 -1.70 15.99
C GLY A 5 7.45 -0.37 15.28
N ILE A 6 7.61 -0.36 13.96
CA ILE A 6 7.77 0.87 13.17
C ILE A 6 6.37 1.43 12.89
N ARG A 7 5.88 2.28 13.79
CA ARG A 7 4.52 2.83 13.82
C ARG A 7 4.49 4.28 13.31
N PRO A 8 3.30 4.82 12.93
CA PRO A 8 3.18 6.21 12.45
C PRO A 8 3.64 7.26 13.45
N THR A 9 3.41 7.01 14.74
CA THR A 9 3.81 7.91 15.85
C THR A 9 5.20 7.63 16.38
N GLY A 10 5.86 6.57 15.87
CA GLY A 10 7.18 6.15 16.29
C GLY A 10 8.31 6.87 15.54
N PRO A 11 9.56 6.61 15.94
CA PRO A 11 10.72 7.16 15.23
C PRO A 11 10.86 6.55 13.84
N PHE A 12 11.43 7.33 12.93
CA PHE A 12 11.87 6.83 11.63
C PHE A 12 12.97 5.76 11.80
N ARG A 13 13.01 4.82 10.89
CA ARG A 13 14.02 3.76 10.86
C ARG A 13 14.69 3.71 9.49
N LYS A 14 15.98 3.35 9.47
CA LYS A 14 16.72 3.19 8.19
C LYS A 14 16.00 2.24 7.26
N CYS A 15 15.84 2.64 6.00
CA CYS A 15 15.22 1.79 4.97
C CYS A 15 15.96 0.47 4.80
N SER A 16 17.29 0.47 4.97
CA SER A 16 18.11 -0.76 4.94
C SER A 16 17.71 -1.78 6.01
N LYS A 17 17.26 -1.33 7.21
CA LYS A 17 16.72 -2.24 8.22
C LYS A 17 15.40 -2.85 7.77
N VAL A 18 14.49 -2.03 7.27
CA VAL A 18 13.18 -2.50 6.78
C VAL A 18 13.36 -3.50 5.64
N VAL A 19 14.24 -3.20 4.68
CA VAL A 19 14.55 -4.08 3.56
C VAL A 19 15.13 -5.41 4.04
N GLY A 20 16.06 -5.37 5.01
CA GLY A 20 16.63 -6.57 5.61
C GLY A 20 15.61 -7.45 6.32
N ASP A 21 14.70 -6.85 7.10
CA ASP A 21 13.63 -7.57 7.78
C ASP A 21 12.66 -8.23 6.78
N VAL A 22 12.33 -7.54 5.68
CA VAL A 22 11.46 -8.09 4.61
C VAL A 22 12.15 -9.23 3.88
N MET A 23 13.41 -9.03 3.49
CA MET A 23 14.17 -10.06 2.77
C MET A 23 14.39 -11.32 3.62
N GLY A 24 14.66 -11.14 4.91
CA GLY A 24 14.91 -12.24 5.82
C GLY A 24 13.68 -13.05 6.18
N ASN A 25 12.51 -12.42 6.29
CA ASN A 25 11.33 -13.07 6.86
C ASN A 25 10.19 -13.32 5.87
N TYR A 26 10.06 -12.52 4.78
CA TYR A 26 8.86 -12.54 3.94
C TYR A 26 9.15 -12.71 2.44
N HIS A 27 10.26 -12.17 1.95
CA HIS A 27 10.48 -12.10 0.51
C HIS A 27 11.95 -12.35 0.15
N PRO A 28 12.36 -13.62 -0.13
CA PRO A 28 13.75 -14.01 -0.38
C PRO A 28 14.22 -13.61 -1.78
N HIS A 29 14.17 -12.32 -2.10
CA HIS A 29 14.59 -11.73 -3.36
C HIS A 29 15.60 -10.60 -3.14
N GLY A 30 16.13 -10.03 -4.22
CA GLY A 30 17.13 -8.97 -4.15
C GLY A 30 16.64 -7.72 -3.42
N ASN A 31 17.54 -7.12 -2.64
CA ASN A 31 17.27 -5.90 -1.86
C ASN A 31 16.78 -4.72 -2.70
N ASP A 32 17.23 -4.61 -3.95
CA ASP A 32 16.87 -3.49 -4.84
C ASP A 32 15.38 -3.50 -5.21
N ALA A 33 14.81 -4.68 -5.45
CA ALA A 33 13.38 -4.82 -5.72
C ALA A 33 12.53 -4.44 -4.49
N ILE A 34 12.95 -4.87 -3.30
CA ILE A 34 12.28 -4.57 -2.04
C ILE A 34 12.37 -3.08 -1.74
N TYR A 35 13.57 -2.49 -1.89
CA TYR A 35 13.78 -1.06 -1.68
C TYR A 35 13.01 -0.21 -2.69
N GLY A 36 13.02 -0.57 -3.97
CA GLY A 36 12.25 0.11 -5.00
C GLY A 36 10.75 0.15 -4.70
N THR A 37 10.21 -0.95 -4.18
CA THR A 37 8.80 -1.02 -3.73
C THR A 37 8.55 -0.13 -2.51
N LEU A 38 9.43 -0.16 -1.50
CA LEU A 38 9.35 0.70 -0.32
C LEU A 38 9.33 2.19 -0.71
N VAL A 39 10.21 2.57 -1.64
CA VAL A 39 10.30 3.93 -2.17
C VAL A 39 8.99 4.34 -2.85
N ARG A 40 8.45 3.51 -3.76
CA ARG A 40 7.18 3.78 -4.44
C ARG A 40 6.03 4.04 -3.49
N LEU A 41 5.92 3.24 -2.42
CA LEU A 41 4.88 3.38 -1.40
C LEU A 41 4.99 4.70 -0.60
N GLY A 42 6.14 5.35 -0.61
CA GLY A 42 6.38 6.64 0.04
C GLY A 42 6.40 7.85 -0.90
N GLN A 43 6.42 7.64 -2.23
CA GLN A 43 6.44 8.72 -3.21
C GLN A 43 5.03 9.24 -3.48
N ASN A 44 4.79 10.52 -3.24
CA ASN A 44 3.49 11.15 -3.44
C ASN A 44 3.09 11.35 -4.92
N PHE A 45 4.04 11.20 -5.84
CA PHE A 45 3.80 11.22 -7.29
C PHE A 45 3.58 9.81 -7.88
N SER A 46 4.02 8.75 -7.18
CA SER A 46 3.80 7.35 -7.57
C SER A 46 2.57 6.74 -6.92
N THR A 47 2.26 7.12 -5.68
CA THR A 47 1.16 6.56 -4.88
C THR A 47 0.26 7.70 -4.44
N ARG A 48 -1.04 7.64 -4.77
CA ARG A 48 -1.99 8.71 -4.47
C ARG A 48 -2.14 8.95 -2.96
N TYR A 49 -2.22 7.87 -2.20
CA TYR A 49 -2.29 7.86 -0.73
C TYR A 49 -1.10 7.07 -0.19
N PRO A 50 0.06 7.71 0.04
CA PRO A 50 1.26 7.03 0.48
C PRO A 50 1.05 6.20 1.74
N LEU A 51 1.53 4.96 1.71
CA LEU A 51 1.47 4.03 2.83
C LEU A 51 2.70 4.12 3.74
N ILE A 52 3.74 4.77 3.25
CA ILE A 52 5.00 4.99 3.94
C ILE A 52 5.24 6.49 4.05
N GLU A 53 5.66 6.94 5.23
CA GLU A 53 6.20 8.28 5.44
C GLU A 53 7.71 8.23 5.21
N PRO A 54 8.22 8.95 4.21
CA PRO A 54 9.62 8.98 3.89
C PRO A 54 10.37 10.05 4.69
N GLN A 55 11.65 9.81 4.95
CA GLN A 55 12.58 10.80 5.43
C GLN A 55 13.91 10.69 4.66
N GLY A 56 14.36 11.81 4.10
CA GLY A 56 15.49 11.88 3.19
C GLY A 56 15.07 11.90 1.72
N ASN A 57 16.02 11.66 0.82
CA ASN A 57 15.77 11.71 -0.62
C ASN A 57 15.15 10.41 -1.13
N PHE A 58 13.83 10.41 -1.36
CA PHE A 58 13.07 9.32 -2.00
C PHE A 58 12.91 9.52 -3.52
N GLY A 59 13.70 10.39 -4.11
CA GLY A 59 13.66 10.71 -5.54
C GLY A 59 12.60 11.75 -5.92
N THR A 60 12.65 12.12 -7.18
CA THR A 60 11.68 12.95 -7.87
C THR A 60 11.23 12.23 -9.14
N PRO A 61 10.27 12.73 -9.93
CA PRO A 61 9.97 12.14 -11.23
C PRO A 61 11.16 12.01 -12.17
N ASP A 62 12.15 12.91 -12.03
CA ASP A 62 13.32 13.00 -12.91
C ASP A 62 14.60 12.40 -12.29
N ASP A 63 14.66 12.31 -10.95
CA ASP A 63 15.87 11.88 -10.25
C ASP A 63 15.62 10.60 -9.40
N PRO A 64 16.59 9.68 -9.37
CA PRO A 64 16.47 8.47 -8.56
C PRO A 64 16.56 8.78 -7.05
N PRO A 65 16.02 7.89 -6.19
CA PRO A 65 16.18 7.99 -4.75
C PRO A 65 17.63 7.76 -4.32
N ALA A 66 17.98 8.29 -3.15
CA ALA A 66 19.25 7.96 -2.50
C ALA A 66 19.27 6.48 -2.08
N ALA A 67 20.46 5.93 -1.89
CA ALA A 67 20.62 4.55 -1.42
C ALA A 67 19.96 4.33 -0.04
N MET A 68 19.43 3.11 0.19
CA MET A 68 18.66 2.76 1.40
C MET A 68 19.37 2.97 2.73
N ARG A 69 20.71 3.08 2.74
CA ARG A 69 21.51 3.38 3.93
C ARG A 69 21.38 4.83 4.37
N TYR A 70 20.98 5.73 3.48
CA TYR A 70 20.83 7.17 3.77
C TYR A 70 19.38 7.57 4.06
N THR A 71 18.41 6.81 3.57
CA THR A 71 16.99 7.10 3.72
C THR A 71 16.40 6.42 4.95
N GLU A 72 15.33 7.01 5.46
CA GLU A 72 14.57 6.48 6.59
C GLU A 72 13.09 6.45 6.25
N SER A 73 12.36 5.59 6.94
CA SER A 73 10.94 5.44 6.72
C SER A 73 10.20 5.02 7.99
N ARG A 74 8.91 5.27 8.02
CA ARG A 74 7.96 4.70 8.98
C ARG A 74 6.61 4.47 8.29
N MET A 75 5.72 3.75 8.95
CA MET A 75 4.34 3.58 8.47
C MET A 75 3.62 4.92 8.47
N SER A 76 2.77 5.16 7.47
CA SER A 76 1.80 6.25 7.52
C SER A 76 0.60 5.88 8.41
N SER A 77 -0.15 6.87 8.88
CA SER A 77 -1.38 6.62 9.63
C SER A 77 -2.40 5.80 8.82
N LEU A 78 -2.42 6.01 7.51
CA LEU A 78 -3.30 5.25 6.62
C LEU A 78 -2.91 3.78 6.55
N SER A 79 -1.61 3.46 6.49
CA SER A 79 -1.15 2.07 6.42
C SER A 79 -1.51 1.26 7.67
N SER A 80 -1.64 1.90 8.84
CA SER A 80 -2.10 1.24 10.05
C SER A 80 -3.55 0.72 9.92
N GLN A 81 -4.39 1.39 9.13
CA GLN A 81 -5.77 0.98 8.90
C GLN A 81 -5.88 -0.28 8.01
N LEU A 82 -4.82 -0.61 7.26
CA LEU A 82 -4.76 -1.87 6.51
C LEU A 82 -4.53 -3.09 7.41
N LEU A 83 -3.94 -2.87 8.58
CA LEU A 83 -3.55 -3.90 9.54
C LEU A 83 -4.45 -3.93 10.78
N ASP A 84 -5.42 -3.03 10.86
CA ASP A 84 -6.29 -2.90 12.01
C ASP A 84 -7.17 -4.16 12.17
N GLY A 85 -7.13 -4.76 13.34
CA GLY A 85 -7.77 -6.04 13.63
C GLY A 85 -6.95 -7.29 13.25
N ILE A 86 -5.70 -7.15 12.76
CA ILE A 86 -4.88 -8.31 12.36
C ILE A 86 -4.61 -9.28 13.52
N ASP A 87 -4.53 -8.75 14.73
CA ASP A 87 -4.30 -9.54 15.97
C ASP A 87 -5.61 -10.12 16.55
N GLU A 88 -6.77 -9.92 15.87
CA GLU A 88 -8.11 -10.33 16.33
C GLU A 88 -8.67 -11.54 15.55
N GLU A 89 -7.81 -12.35 14.94
CA GLU A 89 -8.19 -13.51 14.11
C GLU A 89 -9.16 -13.18 12.96
N THR A 90 -9.02 -11.98 12.40
CA THR A 90 -9.87 -11.49 11.29
C THR A 90 -9.49 -12.07 9.94
N VAL A 91 -8.29 -12.61 9.81
CA VAL A 91 -7.72 -13.18 8.59
C VAL A 91 -6.96 -14.46 8.89
N ASP A 92 -6.86 -15.34 7.90
CA ASP A 92 -6.07 -16.55 7.99
C ASP A 92 -4.58 -16.26 7.87
N PHE A 93 -3.78 -17.05 8.59
CA PHE A 93 -2.33 -17.03 8.54
C PHE A 93 -1.80 -18.33 7.90
N GLU A 94 -0.65 -18.23 7.26
CA GLU A 94 0.09 -19.35 6.70
C GLU A 94 1.57 -19.25 7.08
N PRO A 95 2.34 -20.35 7.05
CA PRO A 95 3.78 -20.31 7.26
C PRO A 95 4.44 -19.38 6.22
N ASN A 96 5.42 -18.58 6.67
CA ASN A 96 6.26 -17.82 5.76
C ASN A 96 7.15 -18.76 4.92
N TYR A 97 7.92 -18.20 3.98
CA TYR A 97 8.76 -18.99 3.07
C TYR A 97 9.79 -19.90 3.79
N SER A 98 10.27 -19.51 4.97
CA SER A 98 11.22 -20.32 5.77
C SER A 98 10.52 -21.34 6.69
N GLY A 99 9.23 -21.20 6.93
CA GLY A 99 8.47 -22.00 7.87
C GLY A 99 8.74 -21.67 9.35
N GLU A 100 9.53 -20.64 9.65
CA GLU A 100 9.89 -20.27 11.02
C GLU A 100 8.84 -19.37 11.68
N THR A 101 8.12 -18.59 10.90
CA THR A 101 7.06 -17.67 11.35
C THR A 101 5.83 -17.81 10.48
N THR A 102 4.77 -17.09 10.81
CA THR A 102 3.54 -17.05 10.03
C THR A 102 3.33 -15.66 9.43
N GLU A 103 2.67 -15.60 8.28
CA GLU A 103 2.27 -14.36 7.63
C GLU A 103 0.77 -14.41 7.27
N PRO A 104 0.07 -13.27 7.23
CA PRO A 104 -1.33 -13.24 6.87
C PRO A 104 -1.50 -13.49 5.37
N LYS A 105 -2.46 -14.34 5.00
CA LYS A 105 -2.82 -14.57 3.59
C LYS A 105 -3.32 -13.32 2.88
N VAL A 106 -4.05 -12.48 3.62
CA VAL A 106 -4.57 -11.18 3.17
C VAL A 106 -4.53 -10.19 4.34
N LEU A 107 -4.52 -8.90 4.04
CA LEU A 107 -4.64 -7.88 5.08
C LEU A 107 -6.11 -7.63 5.41
N PRO A 108 -6.49 -7.38 6.69
CA PRO A 108 -7.87 -7.12 7.09
C PRO A 108 -8.48 -5.87 6.44
N GLY A 109 -7.69 -4.83 6.20
CA GLY A 109 -7.98 -3.65 5.39
C GLY A 109 -9.31 -2.95 5.66
N ARG A 110 -9.32 -1.86 6.42
CA ARG A 110 -10.55 -1.07 6.66
C ARG A 110 -10.99 -0.21 5.49
N PHE A 111 -10.20 -0.13 4.43
CA PHE A 111 -10.54 0.62 3.22
C PHE A 111 -10.04 -0.13 1.98
N PRO A 112 -10.66 0.08 0.82
CA PRO A 112 -10.30 -0.62 -0.41
C PRO A 112 -9.04 0.01 -1.05
N ASN A 113 -7.86 -0.36 -0.56
CA ASN A 113 -6.58 0.18 -1.00
C ASN A 113 -6.37 0.04 -2.52
N LEU A 114 -6.84 -1.07 -3.11
CA LEU A 114 -6.79 -1.29 -4.55
C LEU A 114 -7.48 -0.16 -5.35
N LEU A 115 -8.59 0.35 -4.86
CA LEU A 115 -9.34 1.40 -5.55
C LEU A 115 -8.75 2.80 -5.29
N ILE A 116 -8.25 3.07 -4.09
CA ILE A 116 -7.74 4.42 -3.78
C ILE A 116 -6.32 4.67 -4.30
N ASN A 117 -5.49 3.64 -4.40
CA ASN A 117 -4.12 3.73 -4.90
C ASN A 117 -3.96 3.16 -6.32
N GLY A 118 -4.97 2.45 -6.83
CA GLY A 118 -4.89 1.79 -8.11
C GLY A 118 -3.96 0.57 -8.11
N ALA A 119 -3.85 -0.04 -9.27
CA ALA A 119 -2.91 -1.13 -9.52
C ALA A 119 -2.51 -1.17 -10.99
N GLU A 120 -1.24 -1.41 -11.23
CA GLU A 120 -0.70 -1.66 -12.56
C GLU A 120 0.16 -2.92 -12.50
N GLY A 121 -0.02 -3.81 -13.45
CA GLY A 121 0.75 -5.04 -13.52
C GLY A 121 0.68 -5.69 -14.89
N ILE A 122 1.78 -6.35 -15.27
CA ILE A 122 1.90 -7.08 -16.53
C ILE A 122 2.21 -8.54 -16.17
N ALA A 123 1.38 -9.45 -16.67
CA ALA A 123 1.58 -10.89 -16.55
C ALA A 123 1.57 -11.54 -17.94
N VAL A 124 1.90 -12.83 -18.01
CA VAL A 124 1.79 -13.58 -19.27
C VAL A 124 0.31 -13.62 -19.69
N ALA A 125 0.06 -13.17 -20.91
CA ALA A 125 -1.26 -13.12 -21.56
C ALA A 125 -2.28 -12.13 -20.98
N MET A 126 -1.96 -11.37 -19.91
CA MET A 126 -2.87 -10.33 -19.41
C MET A 126 -2.13 -9.19 -18.72
N ALA A 127 -2.75 -8.01 -18.72
CA ALA A 127 -2.27 -6.86 -17.98
C ALA A 127 -3.44 -6.23 -17.21
N THR A 128 -3.15 -5.58 -16.10
CA THR A 128 -4.10 -4.76 -15.37
C THR A 128 -3.60 -3.33 -15.28
N ASN A 129 -4.53 -2.40 -15.41
CA ASN A 129 -4.26 -0.98 -15.17
C ASN A 129 -5.51 -0.35 -14.55
N MET A 130 -5.50 -0.20 -13.25
CA MET A 130 -6.59 0.38 -12.47
C MET A 130 -6.14 1.76 -11.97
N PRO A 131 -6.81 2.85 -12.37
CA PRO A 131 -6.45 4.19 -11.90
C PRO A 131 -6.80 4.36 -10.40
N PRO A 132 -6.09 5.26 -9.70
CA PRO A 132 -6.40 5.60 -8.32
C PRO A 132 -7.61 6.55 -8.25
N TYR A 133 -8.55 6.27 -7.33
CA TYR A 133 -9.75 7.06 -7.08
C TYR A 133 -9.66 7.88 -5.79
N ASN A 134 -10.56 8.83 -5.62
CA ASN A 134 -10.65 9.63 -4.40
C ASN A 134 -11.27 8.80 -3.26
N LEU A 135 -10.64 8.81 -2.09
CA LEU A 135 -11.10 8.04 -0.93
C LEU A 135 -12.54 8.40 -0.49
N LYS A 136 -12.89 9.69 -0.54
CA LYS A 136 -14.24 10.14 -0.17
C LYS A 136 -15.29 9.58 -1.13
N GLU A 137 -15.04 9.67 -2.43
CA GLU A 137 -15.92 9.14 -3.47
C GLU A 137 -16.09 7.63 -3.36
N ILE A 138 -15.00 6.90 -3.15
CA ILE A 138 -15.04 5.45 -2.94
C ILE A 138 -15.84 5.11 -1.67
N THR A 139 -15.68 5.87 -0.59
CA THR A 139 -16.45 5.64 0.64
C THR A 139 -17.95 5.85 0.42
N GLU A 140 -18.34 6.85 -0.34
CA GLU A 140 -19.73 7.09 -0.72
C GLU A 140 -20.28 5.98 -1.62
N ALA A 141 -19.49 5.51 -2.59
CA ALA A 141 -19.84 4.37 -3.44
C ALA A 141 -20.07 3.08 -2.64
N VAL A 142 -19.18 2.77 -1.70
CA VAL A 142 -19.34 1.61 -0.81
C VAL A 142 -20.61 1.74 0.03
N LYS A 143 -20.87 2.90 0.62
CA LYS A 143 -22.11 3.16 1.39
C LYS A 143 -23.36 3.00 0.53
N PHE A 144 -23.33 3.47 -0.71
CA PHE A 144 -24.42 3.32 -1.65
C PHE A 144 -24.66 1.84 -2.00
N THR A 145 -23.60 1.11 -2.34
CA THR A 145 -23.67 -0.30 -2.69
C THR A 145 -24.24 -1.15 -1.55
N LEU A 146 -23.85 -0.87 -0.31
CA LEU A 146 -24.36 -1.58 0.87
C LEU A 146 -25.84 -1.30 1.14
N LYS A 147 -26.36 -0.12 0.76
CA LYS A 147 -27.75 0.27 0.96
C LYS A 147 -28.67 -0.17 -0.18
N THR A 148 -28.13 -0.46 -1.33
CA THR A 148 -28.88 -0.77 -2.56
C THR A 148 -28.91 -2.26 -2.79
N LYS A 149 -30.10 -2.86 -2.94
CA LYS A 149 -30.29 -4.30 -3.08
C LYS A 149 -29.71 -4.88 -4.38
N ASP A 150 -29.62 -4.07 -5.45
CA ASP A 150 -29.08 -4.48 -6.77
C ASP A 150 -28.41 -3.25 -7.42
N PRO A 151 -27.22 -2.85 -6.96
CA PRO A 151 -26.52 -1.68 -7.49
C PRO A 151 -26.01 -1.95 -8.90
N LYS A 152 -26.39 -1.11 -9.86
CA LYS A 152 -25.91 -1.19 -11.25
C LYS A 152 -24.70 -0.28 -11.46
N PRO A 153 -23.78 -0.60 -12.39
CA PRO A 153 -22.64 0.25 -12.70
C PRO A 153 -23.00 1.70 -13.03
N LYS A 154 -24.16 1.93 -13.64
CA LYS A 154 -24.68 3.28 -13.95
C LYS A 154 -24.98 4.11 -12.70
N ASP A 155 -25.39 3.48 -11.63
CA ASP A 155 -25.73 4.17 -10.39
C ASP A 155 -24.46 4.68 -9.69
N LEU A 156 -23.33 3.99 -9.87
CA LEU A 156 -22.03 4.39 -9.36
C LEU A 156 -21.41 5.55 -10.15
N SER A 157 -21.75 5.71 -11.44
CA SER A 157 -21.28 6.84 -12.25
C SER A 157 -21.84 8.19 -11.80
N LEU A 158 -22.99 8.20 -11.11
CA LEU A 158 -23.59 9.39 -10.50
C LEU A 158 -22.81 9.93 -9.28
N ILE A 159 -21.91 9.13 -8.74
CA ILE A 159 -21.09 9.48 -7.55
C ILE A 159 -19.72 10.05 -7.98
N HIS A 160 -19.54 10.45 -9.23
CA HIS A 160 -18.30 11.03 -9.77
C HIS A 160 -17.04 10.13 -9.65
N ILE A 161 -17.18 8.81 -9.62
CA ILE A 161 -16.06 7.87 -9.60
C ILE A 161 -15.37 7.77 -10.97
N SER A 162 -15.93 8.37 -12.00
CA SER A 162 -15.56 8.14 -13.40
C SER A 162 -14.25 8.76 -13.86
N GLU A 163 -13.61 9.65 -13.09
CA GLU A 163 -12.34 10.25 -13.50
C GLU A 163 -11.28 10.21 -12.38
N PRO A 164 -10.10 9.64 -12.67
CA PRO A 164 -8.96 9.77 -11.78
C PRO A 164 -8.56 11.24 -11.75
N THR A 165 -8.69 11.89 -10.61
CA THR A 165 -8.17 13.25 -10.44
C THR A 165 -6.66 13.21 -10.66
N ARG A 166 -6.19 13.69 -11.79
CA ARG A 166 -4.76 13.97 -12.00
C ARG A 166 -4.34 14.95 -10.92
N ARG A 167 -3.33 14.60 -10.13
CA ARG A 167 -2.60 15.63 -9.38
C ARG A 167 -1.99 16.56 -10.41
N THR A 168 -2.39 17.80 -10.42
CA THR A 168 -1.56 18.89 -10.97
C THR A 168 -0.30 18.98 -10.11
N PRO A 169 0.87 19.16 -10.72
CA PRO A 169 2.16 19.27 -10.05
C PRO A 169 2.19 20.42 -9.05
#